data_aefd7e0199a11c9316e28768d7c06a4c
#
_entry.id   aefd7e0199a11c9316e28768d7c06a4c
#
_cell.length_a   1.000
_cell.length_b   1.000
_cell.length_c   1.000
_cell.angle_alpha   90.00
_cell.angle_beta   90.00
_cell.angle_gamma   90.00
#
_symmetry.space_group_name_H-M   'P 1'
#
loop_
_entity.id
_entity.type
_entity.pdbx_description
1 polymer ?
#
loop_
_entity_poly.entity_id
_entity_poly.type
_entity_poly.pdbx_seq_one_letter_code
_entity_poly.pdbx_strand_id
1 'polypeptide(L)'
;MDAAQIIMADAQAHGVNPETALRAISGMIKHHRAILMQEGNSVLVVRVFNKDLGELHLFTTDSPLALVSALKVFYQHLQNSHLKAVYGKADNPQIIEFMKTIGFPVQPSNLAKYNWMGRV
;
A
#
# COMPACT_ATOMS: atom_id res chain seq x y z
N MET A 1 -12.78 -10.89 -5.76
CA MET A 1 -13.28 -9.86 -4.82
C MET A 1 -13.04 -8.49 -5.44
N ASP A 2 -13.95 -7.54 -5.23
CA ASP A 2 -13.69 -6.15 -5.61
C ASP A 2 -12.84 -5.45 -4.52
N ALA A 3 -12.37 -4.24 -4.83
CA ALA A 3 -11.49 -3.50 -3.94
C ALA A 3 -12.11 -3.24 -2.56
N ALA A 4 -13.40 -2.90 -2.51
CA ALA A 4 -14.09 -2.65 -1.24
C ALA A 4 -14.13 -3.90 -0.38
N GLN A 5 -14.42 -5.05 -0.99
CA GLN A 5 -14.45 -6.34 -0.28
C GLN A 5 -13.07 -6.70 0.28
N ILE A 6 -12.01 -6.46 -0.48
CA ILE A 6 -10.63 -6.73 -0.05
C ILE A 6 -10.27 -5.85 1.15
N ILE A 7 -10.54 -4.55 1.07
CA ILE A 7 -10.26 -3.61 2.16
C ILE A 7 -11.00 -4.02 3.43
N MET A 8 -12.27 -4.38 3.32
CA MET A 8 -13.08 -4.79 4.46
C MET A 8 -12.59 -6.11 5.06
N ALA A 9 -12.25 -7.09 4.24
CA ALA A 9 -11.77 -8.39 4.70
C ALA A 9 -10.41 -8.27 5.40
N ASP A 10 -9.50 -7.49 4.83
CA ASP A 10 -8.19 -7.23 5.44
C ASP A 10 -8.35 -6.52 6.79
N ALA A 11 -9.18 -5.49 6.84
CA ALA A 11 -9.44 -4.76 8.07
C ALA A 11 -9.98 -5.69 9.17
N GLN A 12 -10.95 -6.53 8.83
CA GLN A 12 -11.54 -7.49 9.76
C GLN A 12 -10.48 -8.46 10.29
N ALA A 13 -9.60 -8.95 9.43
CA ALA A 13 -8.52 -9.86 9.82
C ALA A 13 -7.54 -9.21 10.80
N HIS A 14 -7.40 -7.88 10.76
CA HIS A 14 -6.51 -7.12 11.65
C HIS A 14 -7.23 -6.48 12.84
N GLY A 15 -8.49 -6.85 13.08
CA GLY A 15 -9.25 -6.33 14.22
C GLY A 15 -9.72 -4.89 14.07
N VAL A 16 -9.71 -4.37 12.84
CA VAL A 16 -10.21 -3.02 12.53
C VAL A 16 -11.63 -3.14 12.00
N ASN A 17 -12.51 -2.21 12.39
CA ASN A 17 -13.87 -2.19 11.88
C ASN A 17 -13.86 -2.03 10.36
N PRO A 18 -14.46 -2.98 9.60
CA PRO A 18 -14.39 -2.96 8.13
C PRO A 18 -15.00 -1.71 7.50
N GLU A 19 -16.14 -1.26 8.01
CA GLU A 19 -16.81 -0.07 7.47
C GLU A 19 -16.01 1.20 7.74
N THR A 20 -15.39 1.30 8.91
CA THR A 20 -14.53 2.43 9.26
C THR A 20 -13.32 2.48 8.33
N ALA A 21 -12.68 1.33 8.07
CA ALA A 21 -11.55 1.25 7.15
C ALA A 21 -11.95 1.67 5.73
N LEU A 22 -13.06 1.13 5.23
CA LEU A 22 -13.55 1.47 3.89
C LEU A 22 -13.89 2.95 3.78
N ARG A 23 -14.54 3.52 4.80
CA ARG A 23 -14.89 4.94 4.83
C ARG A 23 -13.66 5.84 4.83
N ALA A 24 -12.62 5.47 5.58
CA ALA A 24 -11.37 6.20 5.62
C ALA A 24 -10.69 6.24 4.24
N ILE A 25 -10.64 5.09 3.56
CA ILE A 25 -10.04 5.00 2.22
C ILE A 25 -10.88 5.76 1.20
N SER A 26 -12.20 5.63 1.24
CA SER A 26 -13.11 6.37 0.34
C SER A 26 -12.96 7.87 0.51
N GLY A 27 -12.84 8.35 1.76
CA GLY A 27 -12.61 9.76 2.06
C GLY A 27 -11.26 10.24 1.53
N MET A 28 -10.24 9.41 1.65
CA MET A 28 -8.91 9.71 1.13
C MET A 28 -8.91 9.89 -0.39
N ILE A 29 -9.59 9.00 -1.11
CA ILE A 29 -9.72 9.09 -2.57
C ILE A 29 -10.53 10.33 -2.97
N LYS A 30 -11.59 10.62 -2.24
CA LYS A 30 -12.52 11.71 -2.56
C LYS A 30 -11.93 13.09 -2.25
N HIS A 31 -11.23 13.25 -1.12
CA HIS A 31 -10.83 14.56 -0.59
C HIS A 31 -9.32 14.84 -0.68
N HIS A 32 -8.53 13.85 -1.01
CA HIS A 32 -7.07 13.96 -1.12
C HIS A 32 -6.61 13.37 -2.44
N ARG A 33 -5.38 13.64 -2.82
CA ARG A 33 -4.80 13.08 -4.04
C ARG A 33 -4.40 11.62 -3.80
N ALA A 34 -5.38 10.74 -3.89
CA ALA A 34 -5.16 9.31 -3.72
C ALA A 34 -5.70 8.53 -4.90
N ILE A 35 -4.96 7.49 -5.27
CA ILE A 35 -5.35 6.53 -6.29
C ILE A 35 -5.36 5.13 -5.71
N LEU A 36 -6.18 4.26 -6.29
CA LEU A 36 -6.31 2.87 -5.89
C LEU A 36 -5.91 1.98 -7.05
N MET A 37 -5.07 1.00 -6.77
CA MET A 37 -4.68 -0.04 -7.72
C MET A 37 -5.07 -1.39 -7.15
N GLN A 38 -5.53 -2.28 -8.02
CA GLN A 38 -5.87 -3.65 -7.63
C GLN A 38 -5.14 -4.64 -8.52
N GLU A 39 -4.58 -5.66 -7.90
CA GLU A 39 -3.97 -6.79 -8.58
C GLU A 39 -4.31 -8.05 -7.79
N GLY A 40 -5.00 -9.01 -8.43
CA GLY A 40 -5.53 -10.18 -7.74
C GLY A 40 -6.48 -9.76 -6.62
N ASN A 41 -6.25 -10.27 -5.42
CA ASN A 41 -6.98 -9.89 -4.22
C ASN A 41 -6.12 -8.99 -3.31
N SER A 42 -5.33 -8.14 -3.92
CA SER A 42 -4.54 -7.12 -3.22
C SER A 42 -4.88 -5.74 -3.76
N VAL A 43 -4.96 -4.77 -2.85
CA VAL A 43 -5.27 -3.37 -3.16
C VAL A 43 -4.19 -2.49 -2.58
N LEU A 44 -3.63 -1.62 -3.42
CA LEU A 44 -2.71 -0.59 -2.98
C LEU A 44 -3.35 0.77 -3.15
N VAL A 45 -3.40 1.54 -2.08
CA VAL A 45 -3.84 2.94 -2.11
C VAL A 45 -2.62 3.83 -1.94
N VAL A 46 -2.45 4.75 -2.87
CA VAL A 46 -1.33 5.70 -2.86
C VAL A 46 -1.90 7.10 -2.69
N ARG A 47 -1.60 7.73 -1.56
CA ARG A 47 -1.95 9.12 -1.31
C ARG A 47 -0.73 9.98 -1.56
N VAL A 48 -0.80 10.83 -2.57
CA VAL A 48 0.29 11.75 -2.90
C VAL A 48 0.28 12.91 -1.90
N PHE A 49 1.41 13.10 -1.23
CA PHE A 49 1.63 14.27 -0.38
C PHE A 49 2.94 14.93 -0.79
N ASN A 50 3.03 16.23 -0.58
CA ASN A 50 4.25 16.97 -0.87
C ASN A 50 4.79 16.74 -2.30
N LYS A 51 3.98 16.98 -3.33
CA LYS A 51 4.26 16.91 -4.77
C LYS A 51 4.58 15.51 -5.31
N ASP A 52 5.71 14.94 -4.91
CA ASP A 52 6.29 13.74 -5.51
C ASP A 52 6.55 12.62 -4.50
N LEU A 53 5.95 12.72 -3.32
CA LEU A 53 6.02 11.70 -2.28
C LEU A 53 4.67 11.02 -2.13
N GLY A 54 4.68 9.72 -1.98
CA GLY A 54 3.47 8.91 -1.81
C GLY A 54 3.44 8.18 -0.47
N GLU A 55 2.24 8.09 0.10
CA GLU A 55 1.96 7.26 1.27
C GLU A 55 1.23 6.02 0.80
N LEU A 56 1.73 4.84 1.15
CA LEU A 56 1.18 3.56 0.71
C LEU A 56 0.34 2.92 1.80
N HIS A 57 -0.83 2.40 1.40
CA HIS A 57 -1.68 1.56 2.23
C HIS A 57 -1.97 0.27 1.45
N LEU A 58 -1.57 -0.87 1.99
CA LEU A 58 -1.76 -2.17 1.37
C LEU A 58 -2.85 -2.95 2.10
N PHE A 59 -3.79 -3.48 1.32
CA PHE A 59 -4.84 -4.38 1.82
C PHE A 59 -4.80 -5.65 0.99
N THR A 60 -4.83 -6.81 1.61
CA THR A 60 -4.72 -8.07 0.87
C THR A 60 -5.41 -9.22 1.58
N THR A 61 -5.99 -10.11 0.77
CA THR A 61 -6.45 -11.44 1.17
C THR A 61 -5.71 -12.53 0.40
N ASP A 62 -4.68 -12.15 -0.36
CA ASP A 62 -3.89 -13.09 -1.15
C ASP A 62 -2.99 -13.95 -0.29
N SER A 63 -2.67 -15.16 -0.81
CA SER A 63 -1.59 -15.97 -0.27
C SER A 63 -0.25 -15.24 -0.44
N PRO A 64 0.79 -15.62 0.32
CA PRO A 64 2.10 -14.98 0.21
C PRO A 64 2.66 -14.96 -1.22
N LEU A 65 2.50 -16.04 -1.97
CA LEU A 65 2.99 -16.13 -3.34
C LEU A 65 2.25 -15.18 -4.27
N ALA A 66 0.93 -15.13 -4.17
CA ALA A 66 0.09 -14.21 -4.95
C ALA A 66 0.36 -12.75 -4.58
N LEU A 67 0.60 -12.46 -3.30
CA LEU A 67 0.95 -11.13 -2.84
C LEU A 67 2.28 -10.65 -3.42
N VAL A 68 3.30 -11.50 -3.47
CA VAL A 68 4.58 -11.15 -4.09
C VAL A 68 4.39 -10.76 -5.55
N SER A 69 3.58 -11.52 -6.29
CA SER A 69 3.25 -11.20 -7.69
C SER A 69 2.54 -9.86 -7.82
N ALA A 70 1.58 -9.57 -6.94
CA ALA A 70 0.88 -8.29 -6.92
C ALA A 70 1.83 -7.13 -6.61
N LEU A 71 2.72 -7.31 -5.65
CA LEU A 71 3.71 -6.28 -5.27
C LEU A 71 4.64 -5.93 -6.44
N LYS A 72 5.03 -6.91 -7.25
CA LYS A 72 5.83 -6.66 -8.46
C LYS A 72 5.11 -5.71 -9.42
N VAL A 73 3.83 -5.96 -9.66
CA VAL A 73 3.01 -5.13 -10.55
C VAL A 73 2.86 -3.73 -9.98
N PHE A 74 2.57 -3.61 -8.69
CA PHE A 74 2.46 -2.31 -8.02
C PHE A 74 3.76 -1.52 -8.11
N TYR A 75 4.90 -2.18 -7.89
CA TYR A 75 6.20 -1.53 -7.98
C TYR A 75 6.47 -0.98 -9.40
N GLN A 76 6.14 -1.75 -10.43
CA GLN A 76 6.26 -1.29 -11.82
C GLN A 76 5.43 -0.04 -12.07
N HIS A 77 4.20 0.01 -11.57
CA HIS A 77 3.36 1.21 -11.71
C HIS A 77 3.96 2.40 -10.97
N LEU A 78 4.50 2.20 -9.77
CA LEU A 78 5.15 3.27 -9.01
C LEU A 78 6.38 3.80 -9.74
N GLN A 79 7.19 2.91 -10.34
CA GLN A 79 8.37 3.31 -11.11
C GLN A 79 8.01 4.15 -12.34
N ASN A 80 6.85 3.92 -12.94
CA ASN A 80 6.36 4.65 -14.09
C ASN A 80 5.58 5.92 -13.72
N SER A 81 5.44 6.20 -12.43
CA SER A 81 4.78 7.39 -11.92
C SER A 81 5.77 8.56 -11.78
N HIS A 82 5.24 9.74 -11.44
CA HIS A 82 6.08 10.91 -11.15
C HIS A 82 6.64 10.91 -9.72
N LEU A 83 6.28 9.91 -8.92
CA LEU A 83 6.74 9.82 -7.53
C LEU A 83 8.23 9.54 -7.45
N LYS A 84 8.91 10.19 -6.53
CA LYS A 84 10.34 9.96 -6.24
C LYS A 84 10.55 8.98 -5.10
N ALA A 85 9.65 8.98 -4.13
CA ALA A 85 9.73 8.10 -2.98
C ALA A 85 8.35 7.79 -2.44
N VAL A 86 8.23 6.65 -1.78
CA VAL A 86 7.01 6.22 -1.11
C VAL A 86 7.32 5.85 0.33
N TYR A 87 6.33 6.02 1.19
CA TYR A 87 6.44 5.86 2.64
C TYR A 87 5.33 4.98 3.15
N GLY A 88 5.58 4.26 4.23
CA GLY A 88 4.54 3.47 4.86
C GLY A 88 4.84 3.11 6.30
N LYS A 89 3.83 2.54 6.94
CA LYS A 89 3.94 1.88 8.23
C LYS A 89 3.78 0.39 8.00
N ALA A 90 4.72 -0.41 8.45
CA ALA A 90 4.62 -1.86 8.36
C ALA A 90 4.62 -2.44 9.76
N ASP A 91 3.47 -2.90 10.20
CA ASP A 91 3.37 -3.64 11.45
C ASP A 91 3.78 -5.10 11.28
N ASN A 92 3.81 -5.57 10.02
CA ASN A 92 4.21 -6.93 9.66
C ASN A 92 5.56 -6.93 8.96
N PRO A 93 6.64 -7.43 9.61
CA PRO A 93 7.96 -7.49 8.99
C PRO A 93 8.01 -8.36 7.73
N GLN A 94 7.07 -9.28 7.54
CA GLN A 94 7.00 -10.12 6.36
C GLN A 94 6.73 -9.29 5.09
N ILE A 95 5.95 -8.24 5.18
CA ILE A 95 5.70 -7.33 4.06
C ILE A 95 7.00 -6.65 3.62
N ILE A 96 7.84 -6.24 4.57
CA ILE A 96 9.14 -5.66 4.27
C ILE A 96 10.03 -6.66 3.53
N GLU A 97 10.05 -7.92 3.98
CA GLU A 97 10.82 -8.97 3.32
C GLU A 97 10.32 -9.25 1.90
N PHE A 98 9.02 -9.25 1.69
CA PHE A 98 8.45 -9.40 0.35
C PHE A 98 8.86 -8.25 -0.57
N MET A 99 8.83 -7.01 -0.08
CA MET A 99 9.26 -5.86 -0.86
C MET A 99 10.75 -5.95 -1.25
N LYS A 100 11.59 -6.38 -0.33
CA LYS A 100 13.01 -6.62 -0.62
C LYS A 100 13.20 -7.71 -1.67
N THR A 101 12.42 -8.77 -1.59
CA THR A 101 12.48 -9.90 -2.52
C THR A 101 12.20 -9.47 -3.97
N ILE A 102 11.30 -8.52 -4.18
CA ILE A 102 10.99 -8.00 -5.52
C ILE A 102 11.94 -6.88 -5.97
N GLY A 103 12.96 -6.56 -5.18
CA GLY A 103 13.93 -5.52 -5.51
C GLY A 103 13.52 -4.10 -5.11
N PHE A 104 12.48 -3.94 -4.31
CA PHE A 104 12.07 -2.63 -3.82
C PHE A 104 13.10 -2.13 -2.77
N PRO A 105 13.66 -0.92 -2.94
CA PRO A 105 14.76 -0.43 -2.11
C PRO A 105 14.26 0.13 -0.76
N VAL A 106 13.77 -0.76 0.11
CA VAL A 106 13.25 -0.38 1.42
C VAL A 106 14.37 0.02 2.36
N GLN A 107 14.20 1.13 3.04
CA GLN A 107 15.11 1.64 4.07
C GLN A 107 14.30 2.30 5.20
N PRO A 108 14.92 2.55 6.36
CA PRO A 108 14.25 3.27 7.43
C PRO A 108 13.78 4.65 6.97
N SER A 109 12.61 5.07 7.44
CA SER A 109 12.04 6.37 7.06
C SER A 109 12.82 7.52 7.70
N ASN A 110 12.99 8.60 6.95
CA ASN A 110 13.47 9.88 7.46
C ASN A 110 12.35 10.78 7.98
N LEU A 111 11.10 10.31 7.92
CA LEU A 111 9.93 11.01 8.44
C LEU A 111 9.38 10.23 9.63
N ALA A 112 9.18 10.91 10.76
CA ALA A 112 8.80 10.27 12.02
C ALA A 112 7.46 9.54 11.97
N LYS A 113 6.56 9.95 11.09
CA LYS A 113 5.24 9.35 10.94
C LYS A 113 5.27 7.94 10.35
N TYR A 114 6.35 7.59 9.64
CA TYR A 114 6.45 6.33 8.89
C TYR A 114 7.62 5.49 9.39
N ASN A 115 7.51 4.17 9.24
CA ASN A 115 8.54 3.22 9.65
C ASN A 115 9.56 2.98 8.54
N TRP A 116 9.12 3.05 7.28
CA TRP A 116 9.96 2.73 6.14
C TRP A 116 9.70 3.70 4.98
N MET A 117 10.65 3.75 4.10
CA MET A 117 10.55 4.46 2.83
C MET A 117 11.28 3.70 1.74
N GLY A 118 11.01 4.03 0.50
CA GLY A 118 11.73 3.52 -0.66
C GLY A 118 11.69 4.51 -1.80
N ARG A 119 12.80 4.63 -2.52
CA ARG A 119 12.87 5.44 -3.74
C ARG A 119 12.31 4.65 -4.91
N VAL A 120 11.58 5.29 -5.77
CA VAL A 120 10.97 4.64 -6.94
C VAL A 120 11.44 5.26 -8.26
#